data_14e9c415beb34ac98cbdc8172b581a59
#
_entry.id   14e9c415beb34ac98cbdc8172b581a59
#
_cell.length_a   1.000
_cell.length_b   1.000
_cell.length_c   1.000
_cell.angle_alpha   90.00
_cell.angle_beta   90.00
_cell.angle_gamma   90.00
#
_symmetry.space_group_name_H-M   'P 1'
#
loop_
_entity.id
_entity.type
_entity.pdbx_description
1 polymer ?
#
loop_
_entity_poly.entity_id
_entity_poly.type
_entity_poly.pdbx_seq_one_letter_code
_entity_poly.pdbx_strand_id
1 'polypeptide(L)'
;MLCSYETWDLLYPILIKPEIRIQYVKDEILKNLPQVKTEPDDLYMHIRGGDIFTYLPLNVYSQPPLCFYEKVIQTNNFKNIYLISQDNLNVVVDALIKKYPKIIFNKNDFETDISLLAHAYHIACSIGSFVISAIKLNDNLKNIYEYDIVRLPEKIIWQHYHVFKFDIKYKIFTMNPSDEYASEMFYWAKSDKQKKLMLEDKCPYDFTITNPN
;
A
#
# COMPACT_ATOMS: atom_id res chain seq x y z
N MET A 1 -4.98 -7.71 -17.35
CA MET A 1 -4.86 -6.48 -18.16
C MET A 1 -3.49 -5.93 -17.86
N LEU A 2 -2.59 -5.88 -18.84
CA LEU A 2 -1.26 -5.33 -18.67
C LEU A 2 -1.42 -3.81 -18.53
N CYS A 3 -0.84 -3.24 -17.47
CA CYS A 3 -0.67 -1.80 -17.36
C CYS A 3 -0.10 -1.31 -18.69
N SER A 4 -0.67 -0.26 -19.28
CA SER A 4 -0.07 0.27 -20.47
C SER A 4 1.37 0.69 -20.13
N TYR A 5 2.33 0.26 -20.92
CA TYR A 5 3.76 0.61 -20.73
C TYR A 5 3.95 2.13 -20.62
N GLU A 6 3.08 2.90 -21.28
CA GLU A 6 3.07 4.36 -21.26
C GLU A 6 2.87 4.98 -19.87
N THR A 7 1.99 4.41 -19.03
CA THR A 7 1.77 4.93 -17.66
C THR A 7 2.96 4.60 -16.74
N TRP A 8 3.59 3.45 -16.93
CA TRP A 8 4.83 3.10 -16.21
C TRP A 8 6.00 4.01 -16.59
N ASP A 9 6.17 4.33 -17.86
CA ASP A 9 7.22 5.22 -18.33
C ASP A 9 7.09 6.64 -17.78
N LEU A 10 5.87 7.10 -17.49
CA LEU A 10 5.62 8.36 -16.81
C LEU A 10 5.91 8.32 -15.30
N LEU A 11 5.58 7.22 -14.62
CA LEU A 11 5.76 7.07 -13.18
C LEU A 11 7.20 6.71 -12.79
N TYR A 12 7.91 5.97 -13.62
CA TYR A 12 9.27 5.51 -13.35
C TYR A 12 10.29 6.65 -13.12
N PRO A 13 10.28 7.75 -13.89
CA PRO A 13 11.16 8.91 -13.62
C PRO A 13 10.90 9.58 -12.27
N ILE A 14 9.65 9.61 -11.79
CA ILE A 14 9.29 10.16 -10.47
C ILE A 14 9.90 9.32 -9.35
N LEU A 15 10.04 8.01 -9.56
CA LEU A 15 10.62 7.10 -8.58
C LEU A 15 12.14 7.18 -8.49
N ILE A 16 12.83 7.46 -9.61
CA ILE A 16 14.29 7.30 -9.72
C ILE A 16 15.06 8.62 -9.76
N LYS A 17 14.46 9.71 -10.25
CA LYS A 17 15.15 11.00 -10.43
C LYS A 17 14.48 12.10 -9.61
N PRO A 18 14.93 12.34 -8.38
CA PRO A 18 14.39 13.41 -7.53
C PRO A 18 14.62 14.82 -8.07
N GLU A 19 15.49 14.99 -9.07
CA GLU A 19 15.89 16.29 -9.65
C GLU A 19 14.97 16.80 -10.76
N ILE A 20 14.11 15.94 -11.34
CA ILE A 20 13.08 16.40 -12.28
C ILE A 20 12.09 17.23 -11.48
N ARG A 21 11.70 18.39 -12.00
CA ARG A 21 10.66 19.25 -11.40
C ARG A 21 9.38 18.43 -11.19
N ILE A 22 9.34 17.73 -10.08
CA ILE A 22 8.32 16.73 -9.70
C ILE A 22 6.93 17.35 -9.87
N GLN A 23 6.76 18.64 -9.56
CA GLN A 23 5.46 19.29 -9.59
C GLN A 23 4.86 19.36 -11.01
N TYR A 24 5.64 19.73 -12.02
CA TYR A 24 5.13 19.78 -13.39
C TYR A 24 4.69 18.42 -13.93
N VAL A 25 5.51 17.40 -13.70
CA VAL A 25 5.21 16.02 -14.11
C VAL A 25 4.01 15.49 -13.35
N LYS A 26 3.90 15.82 -12.07
CA LYS A 26 2.76 15.47 -11.22
C LYS A 26 1.45 16.07 -11.76
N ASP A 27 1.42 17.37 -12.02
CA ASP A 27 0.23 18.07 -12.50
C ASP A 27 -0.23 17.51 -13.86
N GLU A 28 0.72 17.17 -14.74
CA GLU A 28 0.39 16.58 -16.04
C GLU A 28 -0.16 15.15 -15.90
N ILE A 29 0.40 14.34 -14.98
CA ILE A 29 -0.13 13.01 -14.69
C ILE A 29 -1.55 13.12 -14.12
N LEU A 30 -1.75 13.92 -13.07
CA LEU A 30 -3.05 14.07 -12.40
C LEU A 30 -4.14 14.57 -13.35
N LYS A 31 -3.79 15.44 -14.29
CA LYS A 31 -4.72 15.96 -15.31
C LYS A 31 -5.23 14.86 -16.24
N ASN A 32 -4.41 13.83 -16.51
CA ASN A 32 -4.76 12.73 -17.42
C ASN A 32 -5.41 11.54 -16.71
N LEU A 33 -5.44 11.53 -15.36
CA LEU A 33 -6.15 10.51 -14.61
C LEU A 33 -7.66 10.76 -14.54
N PRO A 34 -8.48 9.70 -14.39
CA PRO A 34 -9.91 9.85 -14.17
C PRO A 34 -10.21 10.77 -12.98
N GLN A 35 -11.20 11.64 -13.13
CA GLN A 35 -11.66 12.47 -12.03
C GLN A 35 -12.41 11.61 -11.03
N VAL A 36 -11.93 11.56 -9.79
CA VAL A 36 -12.52 10.80 -8.69
C VAL A 36 -12.88 11.72 -7.53
N LYS A 37 -13.91 11.33 -6.78
CA LYS A 37 -14.29 12.02 -5.55
C LYS A 37 -13.82 11.20 -4.36
N THR A 38 -13.01 11.80 -3.48
CA THR A 38 -12.58 11.23 -2.21
C THR A 38 -13.05 12.11 -1.07
N GLU A 39 -13.38 11.50 0.07
CA GLU A 39 -13.85 12.23 1.24
C GLU A 39 -12.80 12.18 2.37
N PRO A 40 -12.72 13.23 3.22
CA PRO A 40 -11.68 13.33 4.25
C PRO A 40 -11.70 12.23 5.32
N ASP A 41 -12.83 11.54 5.47
CA ASP A 41 -13.04 10.49 6.48
C ASP A 41 -13.08 9.08 5.85
N ASP A 42 -12.70 8.96 4.58
CA ASP A 42 -12.62 7.67 3.89
C ASP A 42 -11.22 7.05 4.02
N LEU A 43 -11.18 5.73 4.18
CA LEU A 43 -9.95 4.93 4.17
C LEU A 43 -9.80 4.17 2.85
N TYR A 44 -8.63 4.24 2.27
CA TYR A 44 -8.24 3.47 1.08
C TYR A 44 -7.17 2.44 1.47
N MET A 45 -7.51 1.15 1.41
CA MET A 45 -6.59 0.05 1.73
C MET A 45 -6.07 -0.58 0.45
N HIS A 46 -4.81 -0.33 0.12
CA HIS A 46 -4.15 -1.01 -0.99
C HIS A 46 -3.61 -2.37 -0.54
N ILE A 47 -4.06 -3.43 -1.19
CA ILE A 47 -3.62 -4.81 -0.94
C ILE A 47 -3.04 -5.39 -2.23
N ARG A 48 -1.75 -5.72 -2.22
CA ARG A 48 -1.07 -6.29 -3.38
C ARG A 48 -1.63 -7.68 -3.69
N GLY A 49 -2.01 -7.89 -4.94
CA GLY A 49 -2.46 -9.16 -5.51
C GLY A 49 -1.59 -9.56 -6.71
N GLY A 50 -2.20 -10.28 -7.68
CA GLY A 50 -1.65 -10.53 -8.99
C GLY A 50 -0.43 -11.44 -9.02
N ASP A 51 0.57 -10.99 -9.73
CA ASP A 51 1.79 -11.73 -10.09
C ASP A 51 2.52 -12.34 -8.88
N ILE A 52 2.57 -11.66 -7.75
CA ILE A 52 3.24 -12.16 -6.55
C ILE A 52 2.59 -13.42 -5.95
N PHE A 53 1.35 -13.72 -6.34
CA PHE A 53 0.62 -14.94 -5.94
C PHE A 53 0.60 -16.02 -7.04
N THR A 54 1.00 -15.70 -8.26
CA THR A 54 0.91 -16.61 -9.43
C THR A 54 2.26 -17.09 -9.94
N TYR A 55 3.27 -16.20 -10.01
CA TYR A 55 4.58 -16.52 -10.57
C TYR A 55 5.59 -17.03 -9.53
N LEU A 56 6.85 -17.12 -9.94
CA LEU A 56 7.94 -17.64 -9.11
C LEU A 56 8.10 -16.84 -7.81
N PRO A 57 8.62 -17.48 -6.74
CA PRO A 57 8.91 -16.80 -5.48
C PRO A 57 9.80 -15.57 -5.67
N LEU A 58 9.45 -14.49 -5.01
CA LEU A 58 10.18 -13.22 -5.08
C LEU A 58 10.61 -12.79 -3.67
N ASN A 59 11.91 -12.55 -3.49
CA ASN A 59 12.54 -12.35 -2.18
C ASN A 59 12.09 -11.10 -1.40
N VAL A 60 11.24 -10.24 -1.98
CA VAL A 60 10.98 -8.90 -1.40
C VAL A 60 9.49 -8.54 -1.34
N TYR A 61 8.61 -9.52 -1.49
CA TYR A 61 7.17 -9.26 -1.58
C TYR A 61 6.34 -9.83 -0.42
N SER A 62 6.94 -9.91 0.76
CA SER A 62 6.19 -10.21 1.99
C SER A 62 4.99 -9.28 2.14
N GLN A 63 3.85 -9.81 2.54
CA GLN A 63 2.61 -9.04 2.61
C GLN A 63 2.21 -8.76 4.06
N PRO A 64 1.55 -7.63 4.35
CA PRO A 64 0.98 -7.39 5.67
C PRO A 64 -0.10 -8.43 6.00
N PRO A 65 -0.20 -8.85 7.27
CA PRO A 65 -1.23 -9.79 7.74
C PRO A 65 -2.60 -9.11 7.88
N LEU A 66 -3.64 -9.94 8.00
CA LEU A 66 -5.02 -9.50 8.23
C LEU A 66 -5.14 -8.57 9.44
N CYS A 67 -4.50 -8.91 10.55
CA CYS A 67 -4.53 -8.13 11.79
C CYS A 67 -4.03 -6.70 11.64
N PHE A 68 -3.09 -6.44 10.73
CA PHE A 68 -2.64 -5.08 10.40
C PHE A 68 -3.81 -4.23 9.87
N TYR A 69 -4.50 -4.72 8.85
CA TYR A 69 -5.63 -3.99 8.26
C TYR A 69 -6.78 -3.84 9.24
N GLU A 70 -7.02 -4.84 10.09
CA GLU A 70 -8.01 -4.77 11.15
C GLU A 70 -7.70 -3.68 12.17
N LYS A 71 -6.45 -3.58 12.61
CA LYS A 71 -6.00 -2.49 13.50
C LYS A 71 -6.13 -1.13 12.82
N VAL A 72 -5.82 -1.01 11.52
CA VAL A 72 -6.04 0.24 10.77
C VAL A 72 -7.51 0.63 10.79
N ILE A 73 -8.42 -0.29 10.48
CA ILE A 73 -9.87 -0.04 10.51
C ILE A 73 -10.34 0.47 11.87
N GLN A 74 -9.69 0.03 12.95
CA GLN A 74 -10.05 0.38 14.34
C GLN A 74 -9.42 1.70 14.82
N THR A 75 -8.43 2.26 14.10
CA THR A 75 -7.75 3.49 14.53
C THR A 75 -8.63 4.73 14.50
N ASN A 76 -9.58 4.79 13.56
CA ASN A 76 -10.47 5.92 13.37
C ASN A 76 -11.88 5.46 12.97
N ASN A 77 -12.86 6.34 13.16
CA ASN A 77 -14.23 6.15 12.69
C ASN A 77 -14.32 6.48 11.19
N PHE A 78 -13.74 5.66 10.33
CA PHE A 78 -13.85 5.86 8.89
C PHE A 78 -15.30 5.72 8.41
N LYS A 79 -15.72 6.69 7.58
CA LYS A 79 -17.07 6.72 7.00
C LYS A 79 -17.26 5.59 5.99
N ASN A 80 -16.32 5.50 5.04
CA ASN A 80 -16.23 4.42 4.05
C ASN A 80 -14.84 3.80 4.09
N ILE A 81 -14.79 2.52 3.73
CA ILE A 81 -13.54 1.78 3.63
C ILE A 81 -13.49 1.17 2.23
N TYR A 82 -12.58 1.64 1.42
CA TYR A 82 -12.34 1.16 0.06
C TYR A 82 -11.16 0.20 0.07
N LEU A 83 -11.36 -0.98 -0.51
CA LEU A 83 -10.29 -1.93 -0.74
C LEU A 83 -9.87 -1.85 -2.20
N ILE A 84 -8.60 -1.57 -2.44
CA ILE A 84 -7.98 -1.46 -3.75
C ILE A 84 -7.05 -2.65 -3.93
N SER A 85 -7.40 -3.55 -4.83
CA SER A 85 -6.60 -4.71 -5.19
C SER A 85 -6.89 -5.14 -6.61
N GLN A 86 -5.86 -5.56 -7.33
CA GLN A 86 -5.98 -6.05 -8.70
C GLN A 86 -6.92 -7.26 -8.80
N ASP A 87 -6.91 -8.12 -7.78
CA ASP A 87 -7.71 -9.34 -7.69
C ASP A 87 -7.87 -9.78 -6.22
N ASN A 88 -8.41 -10.96 -6.00
CA ASN A 88 -8.58 -11.58 -4.68
C ASN A 88 -7.64 -12.77 -4.42
N LEU A 89 -6.51 -12.85 -5.13
CA LEU A 89 -5.51 -13.91 -4.90
C LEU A 89 -4.82 -13.78 -3.54
N ASN A 90 -4.74 -12.54 -3.01
CA ASN A 90 -4.30 -12.31 -1.64
C ASN A 90 -5.40 -12.75 -0.67
N VAL A 91 -5.11 -13.75 0.15
CA VAL A 91 -6.07 -14.35 1.11
C VAL A 91 -6.66 -13.35 2.11
N VAL A 92 -5.98 -12.23 2.34
CA VAL A 92 -6.45 -11.16 3.22
C VAL A 92 -7.65 -10.42 2.62
N VAL A 93 -7.74 -10.32 1.30
CA VAL A 93 -8.85 -9.64 0.61
C VAL A 93 -10.19 -10.27 0.97
N ASP A 94 -10.32 -11.58 0.72
CA ASP A 94 -11.56 -12.31 1.02
C ASP A 94 -11.89 -12.33 2.51
N ALA A 95 -10.86 -12.46 3.37
CA ALA A 95 -11.02 -12.43 4.82
C ALA A 95 -11.56 -11.09 5.32
N LEU A 96 -11.07 -9.98 4.80
CA LEU A 96 -11.54 -8.63 5.13
C LEU A 96 -12.99 -8.41 4.67
N ILE A 97 -13.30 -8.74 3.41
CA ILE A 97 -14.66 -8.58 2.87
C ILE A 97 -15.68 -9.39 3.68
N LYS A 98 -15.31 -10.63 4.03
CA LYS A 98 -16.17 -11.50 4.84
C LYS A 98 -16.40 -10.95 6.25
N LYS A 99 -15.36 -10.42 6.89
CA LYS A 99 -15.41 -9.94 8.28
C LYS A 99 -16.03 -8.54 8.41
N TYR A 100 -15.82 -7.69 7.39
CA TYR A 100 -16.27 -6.30 7.39
C TYR A 100 -17.16 -6.02 6.16
N PRO A 101 -18.47 -6.35 6.21
CA PRO A 101 -19.37 -6.21 5.04
C PRO A 101 -19.53 -4.76 4.54
N LYS A 102 -19.11 -3.77 5.33
CA LYS A 102 -19.10 -2.36 4.93
C LYS A 102 -17.91 -1.98 4.02
N ILE A 103 -16.96 -2.88 3.79
CA ILE A 103 -15.85 -2.65 2.87
C ILE A 103 -16.39 -2.62 1.44
N ILE A 104 -16.03 -1.56 0.72
CA ILE A 104 -16.35 -1.38 -0.68
C ILE A 104 -15.18 -1.92 -1.50
N PHE A 105 -15.41 -3.02 -2.22
CA PHE A 105 -14.43 -3.62 -3.11
C PHE A 105 -14.95 -3.57 -4.54
N ASN A 106 -14.50 -2.59 -5.30
CA ASN A 106 -14.77 -2.47 -6.71
C ASN A 106 -13.52 -2.88 -7.51
N LYS A 107 -13.72 -3.68 -8.55
CA LYS A 107 -12.66 -3.97 -9.51
C LYS A 107 -12.57 -2.82 -10.51
N ASN A 108 -11.79 -1.83 -10.16
CA ASN A 108 -11.52 -0.69 -11.03
C ASN A 108 -10.41 -1.04 -12.04
N ASP A 109 -10.22 -0.18 -13.03
CA ASP A 109 -9.02 -0.16 -13.83
C ASP A 109 -7.84 0.47 -13.07
N PHE A 110 -6.64 0.34 -13.64
CA PHE A 110 -5.41 0.86 -13.04
C PHE A 110 -5.44 2.37 -12.84
N GLU A 111 -5.95 3.10 -13.82
CA GLU A 111 -6.03 4.57 -13.83
C GLU A 111 -6.98 5.08 -12.75
N THR A 112 -8.09 4.41 -12.54
CA THR A 112 -9.04 4.73 -11.46
C THR A 112 -8.43 4.44 -10.09
N ASP A 113 -7.77 3.29 -9.91
CA ASP A 113 -7.14 2.92 -8.65
C ASP A 113 -6.02 3.89 -8.25
N ILE A 114 -5.16 4.27 -9.20
CA ILE A 114 -4.11 5.26 -8.92
C ILE A 114 -4.69 6.64 -8.63
N SER A 115 -5.76 7.04 -9.33
CA SER A 115 -6.44 8.30 -9.08
C SER A 115 -7.06 8.35 -7.68
N LEU A 116 -7.76 7.30 -7.25
CA LEU A 116 -8.31 7.20 -5.90
C LEU A 116 -7.23 7.36 -4.83
N LEU A 117 -6.10 6.65 -4.96
CA LEU A 117 -4.99 6.74 -4.02
C LEU A 117 -4.28 8.11 -4.07
N ALA A 118 -4.14 8.71 -5.26
CA ALA A 118 -3.52 10.03 -5.42
C ALA A 118 -4.36 11.17 -4.82
N HIS A 119 -5.64 10.94 -4.54
CA HIS A 119 -6.53 11.95 -3.92
C HIS A 119 -7.00 11.56 -2.52
N ALA A 120 -6.60 10.40 -1.99
CA ALA A 120 -7.02 9.88 -0.69
C ALA A 120 -6.46 10.69 0.48
N TYR A 121 -7.21 10.76 1.58
CA TYR A 121 -6.75 11.37 2.83
C TYR A 121 -6.10 10.34 3.78
N HIS A 122 -6.52 9.10 3.73
CA HIS A 122 -6.00 8.01 4.56
C HIS A 122 -5.72 6.78 3.69
N ILE A 123 -4.48 6.30 3.72
CA ILE A 123 -4.05 5.15 2.95
C ILE A 123 -3.43 4.10 3.86
N ALA A 124 -3.90 2.85 3.77
CA ALA A 124 -3.19 1.70 4.30
C ALA A 124 -2.43 1.01 3.15
N CYS A 125 -1.12 0.83 3.33
CA CYS A 125 -0.22 0.38 2.28
C CYS A 125 0.14 -1.09 2.44
N SER A 126 0.03 -1.86 1.35
CA SER A 126 0.83 -3.06 1.18
C SER A 126 2.16 -2.73 0.49
N ILE A 127 3.00 -3.74 0.29
CA ILE A 127 4.27 -3.59 -0.41
C ILE A 127 4.04 -3.46 -1.92
N GLY A 128 4.74 -2.52 -2.55
CA GLY A 128 4.76 -2.34 -4.00
C GLY A 128 4.98 -0.91 -4.45
N SER A 129 5.57 -0.74 -5.63
CA SER A 129 5.84 0.58 -6.22
C SER A 129 4.57 1.34 -6.60
N PHE A 130 3.47 0.65 -6.87
CA PHE A 130 2.18 1.25 -7.26
C PHE A 130 1.67 2.23 -6.22
N VAL A 131 1.48 1.79 -4.98
CA VAL A 131 0.97 2.65 -3.90
C VAL A 131 1.95 3.78 -3.57
N ILE A 132 3.25 3.53 -3.66
CA ILE A 132 4.29 4.55 -3.46
C ILE A 132 4.18 5.66 -4.50
N SER A 133 3.96 5.29 -5.77
CA SER A 133 3.77 6.25 -6.85
C SER A 133 2.54 7.13 -6.64
N ALA A 134 1.42 6.53 -6.24
CA ALA A 134 0.20 7.26 -5.93
C ALA A 134 0.38 8.23 -4.75
N ILE A 135 1.08 7.82 -3.68
CA ILE A 135 1.37 8.68 -2.53
C ILE A 135 2.20 9.90 -2.94
N LYS A 136 3.16 9.75 -3.85
CA LYS A 136 3.95 10.89 -4.35
C LYS A 136 3.12 11.89 -5.15
N LEU A 137 2.06 11.44 -5.79
CA LEU A 137 1.12 12.31 -6.50
C LEU A 137 0.13 13.00 -5.55
N ASN A 138 0.03 12.56 -4.28
CA ASN A 138 -1.02 12.95 -3.38
C ASN A 138 -0.66 14.20 -2.55
N ASP A 139 -1.48 15.26 -2.65
CA ASP A 139 -1.38 16.47 -1.82
C ASP A 139 -2.40 16.52 -0.68
N ASN A 140 -3.38 15.61 -0.65
CA ASN A 140 -4.46 15.59 0.34
C ASN A 140 -4.15 14.70 1.55
N LEU A 141 -3.05 13.94 1.49
CA LEU A 141 -2.76 12.86 2.41
C LEU A 141 -2.57 13.38 3.85
N LYS A 142 -3.29 12.78 4.78
CA LYS A 142 -3.20 13.06 6.22
C LYS A 142 -2.51 11.94 6.98
N ASN A 143 -2.87 10.69 6.67
CA ASN A 143 -2.32 9.52 7.36
C ASN A 143 -1.95 8.41 6.38
N ILE A 144 -0.76 7.85 6.59
CA ILE A 144 -0.33 6.58 5.99
C ILE A 144 -0.25 5.54 7.11
N TYR A 145 -0.74 4.35 6.83
CA TYR A 145 -0.58 3.17 7.66
C TYR A 145 0.29 2.17 6.90
N GLU A 146 1.45 1.85 7.46
CA GLU A 146 2.41 0.92 6.86
C GLU A 146 2.76 -0.22 7.81
N TYR A 147 3.11 -1.37 7.25
CA TYR A 147 3.60 -2.51 7.96
C TYR A 147 5.09 -2.70 7.65
N ASP A 148 5.96 -2.53 8.66
CA ASP A 148 7.42 -2.58 8.48
C ASP A 148 7.91 -4.03 8.43
N ILE A 149 7.60 -4.70 7.33
CA ILE A 149 7.97 -6.10 7.11
C ILE A 149 9.42 -6.25 6.63
N VAL A 150 10.08 -5.15 6.35
CA VAL A 150 11.34 -5.15 5.65
C VAL A 150 12.51 -4.89 6.60
N ARG A 151 12.81 -5.86 7.45
CA ARG A 151 14.12 -5.97 8.12
C ARG A 151 15.11 -6.71 7.22
N LEU A 152 15.25 -6.31 5.94
CA LEU A 152 16.29 -6.86 5.09
C LEU A 152 17.65 -6.20 5.37
N PRO A 153 18.77 -6.97 5.23
CA PRO A 153 20.10 -6.38 5.38
C PRO A 153 20.23 -5.19 4.42
N GLU A 154 20.59 -4.10 4.96
CA GLU A 154 20.69 -2.68 4.55
C GLU A 154 20.86 -2.30 3.06
N LYS A 155 21.06 -3.18 2.10
CA LYS A 155 21.51 -2.79 0.77
C LYS A 155 20.50 -2.78 -0.37
N ILE A 156 19.37 -3.47 -0.29
CA ILE A 156 18.48 -3.65 -1.46
C ILE A 156 17.18 -2.86 -1.34
N ILE A 157 16.71 -2.56 -0.13
CA ILE A 157 15.38 -2.01 0.11
C ILE A 157 15.38 -0.51 0.32
N TRP A 158 16.54 0.06 0.58
CA TRP A 158 16.75 1.49 0.81
C TRP A 158 16.14 2.40 -0.27
N GLN A 159 16.06 1.96 -1.50
CA GLN A 159 15.55 2.80 -2.59
C GLN A 159 14.03 2.97 -2.59
N HIS A 160 13.25 2.02 -2.01
CA HIS A 160 11.81 2.08 -2.07
C HIS A 160 11.15 2.72 -0.84
N TYR A 161 11.71 2.54 0.36
CA TYR A 161 11.10 3.00 1.62
C TYR A 161 11.58 4.35 2.13
N HIS A 162 12.81 4.78 1.82
CA HIS A 162 13.30 6.11 2.25
C HIS A 162 12.64 7.28 1.54
N VAL A 163 11.86 7.04 0.51
CA VAL A 163 11.09 8.08 -0.17
C VAL A 163 10.08 8.76 0.74
N PHE A 164 9.62 8.06 1.78
CA PHE A 164 8.65 8.60 2.73
C PHE A 164 9.27 9.46 3.84
N LYS A 165 10.59 9.47 4.02
CA LYS A 165 11.24 10.14 5.17
C LYS A 165 11.71 11.57 4.89
N PHE A 166 11.66 12.03 3.65
CA PHE A 166 12.03 13.39 3.29
C PHE A 166 10.77 14.24 3.10
N ASP A 167 10.67 15.36 3.82
CA ASP A 167 9.57 16.32 3.71
C ASP A 167 8.19 15.73 4.02
N ILE A 168 8.06 15.04 5.16
CA ILE A 168 6.81 14.37 5.56
C ILE A 168 5.76 15.42 5.88
N LYS A 169 4.71 15.51 5.07
CA LYS A 169 3.55 16.41 5.23
C LYS A 169 2.35 15.74 5.91
N TYR A 170 2.46 14.46 6.26
CA TYR A 170 1.41 13.61 6.78
C TYR A 170 1.90 12.76 7.95
N LYS A 171 0.99 12.19 8.72
CA LYS A 171 1.35 11.25 9.79
C LYS A 171 1.61 9.86 9.22
N ILE A 172 2.65 9.19 9.70
CA ILE A 172 2.94 7.80 9.37
C ILE A 172 2.70 6.94 10.61
N PHE A 173 1.84 5.95 10.47
CA PHE A 173 1.53 4.93 11.46
C PHE A 173 2.25 3.64 11.04
N THR A 174 3.38 3.35 11.66
CA THR A 174 4.19 2.17 11.35
C THR A 174 3.91 1.06 12.35
N MET A 175 3.57 -0.13 11.86
CA MET A 175 3.44 -1.35 12.67
C MET A 175 4.59 -2.30 12.35
N ASN A 176 5.27 -2.77 13.39
CA ASN A 176 6.32 -3.78 13.24
C ASN A 176 5.71 -5.20 13.24
N PRO A 177 6.29 -6.12 12.46
CA PRO A 177 5.92 -7.54 12.51
C PRO A 177 6.37 -8.18 13.83
N SER A 178 5.72 -9.29 14.21
CA SER A 178 6.31 -10.21 15.18
C SER A 178 7.59 -10.84 14.60
N ASP A 179 8.50 -11.32 15.48
CA ASP A 179 9.73 -11.97 15.01
C ASP A 179 9.43 -13.24 14.22
N GLU A 180 8.40 -13.99 14.60
CA GLU A 180 7.94 -15.17 13.87
C GLU A 180 7.45 -14.79 12.46
N TYR A 181 6.59 -13.76 12.35
CA TYR A 181 6.08 -13.29 11.09
C TYR A 181 7.20 -12.77 10.18
N ALA A 182 8.08 -11.95 10.71
CA ALA A 182 9.23 -11.42 9.97
C ALA A 182 10.14 -12.53 9.44
N SER A 183 10.43 -13.54 10.27
CA SER A 183 11.27 -14.68 9.89
C SER A 183 10.66 -15.54 8.79
N GLU A 184 9.38 -15.90 8.93
CA GLU A 184 8.68 -16.74 7.95
C GLU A 184 8.43 -16.02 6.64
N MET A 185 8.18 -14.71 6.69
CA MET A 185 7.88 -13.89 5.53
C MET A 185 9.13 -13.30 4.85
N PHE A 186 10.32 -13.49 5.42
CA PHE A 186 11.58 -12.99 4.87
C PHE A 186 11.80 -13.38 3.41
N TYR A 187 11.39 -14.60 3.05
CA TYR A 187 11.39 -15.10 1.69
C TYR A 187 9.96 -15.44 1.26
N TRP A 188 9.36 -14.55 0.50
CA TRP A 188 8.00 -14.75 0.01
C TRP A 188 7.96 -15.88 -1.04
N ALA A 189 7.44 -17.02 -0.64
CA ALA A 189 7.27 -18.21 -1.47
C ALA A 189 5.79 -18.52 -1.78
N LYS A 190 4.87 -17.67 -1.34
CA LYS A 190 3.40 -17.88 -1.43
C LYS A 190 2.93 -19.24 -0.93
N SER A 191 3.67 -19.83 0.02
CA SER A 191 3.35 -21.14 0.58
C SER A 191 2.03 -21.08 1.36
N ASP A 192 1.38 -22.25 1.50
CA ASP A 192 0.15 -22.33 2.32
C ASP A 192 0.42 -21.97 3.79
N LYS A 193 1.63 -22.27 4.29
CA LYS A 193 2.06 -21.84 5.62
C LYS A 193 2.09 -20.31 5.74
N GLN A 194 2.67 -19.61 4.75
CA GLN A 194 2.72 -18.15 4.73
C GLN A 194 1.33 -17.54 4.59
N LYS A 195 0.49 -18.07 3.70
CA LYS A 195 -0.91 -17.62 3.55
C LYS A 195 -1.71 -17.82 4.83
N LYS A 196 -1.52 -18.95 5.52
CA LYS A 196 -2.14 -19.21 6.82
C LYS A 196 -1.66 -18.19 7.87
N LEU A 197 -0.36 -17.93 7.93
CA LEU A 197 0.20 -16.96 8.86
C LEU A 197 -0.32 -15.54 8.59
N MET A 198 -0.51 -15.15 7.33
CA MET A 198 -1.15 -13.86 6.98
C MET A 198 -2.57 -13.72 7.57
N LEU A 199 -3.29 -14.82 7.78
CA LEU A 199 -4.64 -14.80 8.36
C LEU A 199 -4.64 -14.91 9.89
N GLU A 200 -3.64 -15.57 10.47
CA GLU A 200 -3.64 -15.97 11.89
C GLU A 200 -2.71 -15.12 12.78
N ASP A 201 -1.80 -14.34 12.21
CA ASP A 201 -0.93 -13.45 12.99
C ASP A 201 -1.75 -12.49 13.85
N LYS A 202 -1.25 -12.18 15.04
CA LYS A 202 -1.98 -11.39 16.03
C LYS A 202 -1.56 -9.92 16.10
N CYS A 203 -0.55 -9.53 15.31
CA CYS A 203 -0.01 -8.18 15.36
C CYS A 203 0.24 -7.72 16.80
N PRO A 204 1.22 -8.26 17.50
CA PRO A 204 1.38 -8.05 18.94
C PRO A 204 1.74 -6.61 19.31
N TYR A 205 2.18 -5.82 18.34
CA TYR A 205 2.62 -4.45 18.54
C TYR A 205 1.55 -3.43 18.09
N ASP A 206 1.57 -2.26 18.72
CA ASP A 206 0.78 -1.12 18.32
C ASP A 206 1.53 -0.26 17.30
N PHE A 207 0.83 0.72 16.71
CA PHE A 207 1.45 1.67 15.79
C PHE A 207 2.43 2.60 16.49
N THR A 208 3.62 2.73 15.92
CA THR A 208 4.51 3.86 16.18
C THR A 208 4.12 5.00 15.25
N ILE A 209 4.02 6.21 15.78
CA ILE A 209 3.54 7.38 15.02
C ILE A 209 4.69 8.33 14.75
N THR A 210 4.96 8.60 13.48
CA THR A 210 5.85 9.69 13.03
C THR A 210 4.98 10.87 12.57
N ASN A 211 5.17 12.03 13.20
CA ASN A 211 4.46 13.25 12.84
C ASN A 211 5.12 13.98 11.66
N PRO A 212 4.36 14.81 10.93
CA PRO A 212 4.94 15.72 9.93
C PRO A 212 6.00 16.64 10.54
N ASN A 213 7.01 16.98 9.74
CA ASN A 213 8.05 17.94 10.10
C ASN A 213 7.54 19.38 10.09
#